data_b056a104089eaa9f9cd1c58b6ef46e09
#
_entry.id   b056a104089eaa9f9cd1c58b6ef46e09
#
_cell.length_a   1.000
_cell.length_b   1.000
_cell.length_c   1.000
_cell.angle_alpha   90.00
_cell.angle_beta   90.00
_cell.angle_gamma   90.00
#
_symmetry.space_group_name_H-M   'P 1'
#
loop_
_entity.id
_entity.type
_entity.pdbx_description
1 polymer ?
#
loop_
_entity_poly.entity_id
_entity_poly.type
_entity_poly.pdbx_seq_one_letter_code
_entity_poly.pdbx_strand_id
1 'polypeptide(L)'
;MKHDLDLYLLHGELIPGFYAAASAKRCARGREDDSLMLLIAQTSGTPITPETLQSWFNRVTSIFYKTSGSVTAAMRAVVNALNSNLIEVNLKLTEEAEPHSAALSLAVIHHDTLFVAQSGLSQVLLLQDG
;
A
#
# COMPACT_ATOMS: atom_id res chain seq x y z
N MET A 1 -1.60 -9.42 20.16
CA MET A 1 -0.15 -9.62 20.00
C MET A 1 0.37 -8.66 18.96
N LYS A 2 1.39 -7.91 19.32
CA LYS A 2 2.00 -6.95 18.40
C LYS A 2 3.12 -7.66 17.64
N HIS A 3 3.07 -7.60 16.32
CA HIS A 3 4.14 -8.13 15.47
C HIS A 3 5.14 -7.03 15.17
N ASP A 4 6.42 -7.32 15.39
CA ASP A 4 7.49 -6.47 14.92
C ASP A 4 7.73 -6.78 13.45
N LEU A 5 7.53 -5.78 12.61
CA LEU A 5 7.76 -5.89 11.17
C LEU A 5 9.03 -5.18 10.78
N ASP A 6 9.93 -5.95 10.23
CA ASP A 6 11.13 -5.42 9.59
C ASP A 6 10.94 -5.47 8.07
N LEU A 7 11.16 -4.33 7.42
CA LEU A 7 11.13 -4.26 5.97
C LEU A 7 12.53 -4.54 5.42
N TYR A 8 12.68 -5.69 4.76
CA TYR A 8 13.94 -6.07 4.12
C TYR A 8 13.82 -5.93 2.61
N LEU A 9 14.77 -5.23 2.00
CA LEU A 9 14.94 -5.17 0.56
C LEU A 9 15.99 -6.19 0.13
N LEU A 10 15.55 -7.22 -0.58
CA LEU A 10 16.45 -8.20 -1.18
C LEU A 10 16.90 -7.68 -2.55
N HIS A 11 18.23 -7.53 -2.72
CA HIS A 11 18.81 -7.03 -3.96
C HIS A 11 18.75 -8.07 -5.07
N GLY A 12 17.95 -7.79 -6.07
CA GLY A 12 18.01 -8.36 -7.39
C GLY A 12 17.99 -7.21 -8.39
N GLU A 13 17.54 -7.42 -9.60
CA GLU A 13 17.19 -6.32 -10.50
C GLU A 13 15.95 -5.62 -9.95
N LEU A 14 16.16 -4.52 -9.24
CA LEU A 14 15.07 -3.77 -8.63
C LEU A 14 14.32 -2.98 -9.69
N ILE A 15 13.06 -3.32 -9.87
CA ILE A 15 12.10 -2.40 -10.47
C ILE A 15 11.89 -1.29 -9.44
N PRO A 16 12.11 -0.01 -9.80
CA PRO A 16 11.89 1.09 -8.87
C PRO A 16 10.46 1.04 -8.32
N GLY A 17 10.34 1.03 -6.99
CA GLY A 17 9.06 0.99 -6.32
C GLY A 17 9.10 1.75 -5.00
N PHE A 18 7.92 2.03 -4.48
CA PHE A 18 7.75 2.60 -3.16
C PHE A 18 7.34 1.50 -2.20
N TYR A 19 8.03 1.42 -1.07
CA TYR A 19 7.80 0.45 -0.02
C TYR A 19 7.61 1.16 1.31
N ALA A 20 6.59 0.81 2.06
CA ALA A 20 6.38 1.39 3.37
C ALA A 20 5.60 0.44 4.27
N ALA A 21 5.82 0.58 5.57
CA ALA A 21 5.08 -0.14 6.59
C ALA A 21 4.69 0.82 7.72
N ALA A 22 3.55 0.58 8.34
CA ALA A 22 3.04 1.43 9.39
C ALA A 22 2.30 0.65 10.48
N SER A 23 2.32 1.21 11.68
CA SER A 23 1.46 0.85 12.79
C SER A 23 1.00 2.14 13.47
N ALA A 24 -0.11 2.11 14.20
CA ALA A 24 -0.61 3.29 14.88
C ALA A 24 -1.04 2.97 16.31
N LYS A 25 -0.71 3.88 17.23
CA LYS A 25 -1.12 3.78 18.65
C LYS A 25 -2.57 4.19 18.88
N ARG A 26 -3.05 5.17 18.09
CA ARG A 26 -4.44 5.64 18.12
C ARG A 26 -5.12 5.22 16.84
N CYS A 27 -6.19 4.46 16.98
CA CYS A 27 -6.88 3.92 15.82
C CYS A 27 -8.35 3.63 16.15
N ALA A 28 -9.12 3.37 15.11
CA ALA A 28 -10.48 2.90 15.24
C ALA A 28 -10.53 1.49 15.83
N ARG A 29 -11.67 1.14 16.35
CA ARG A 29 -11.92 -0.20 16.91
C ARG A 29 -11.68 -1.28 15.85
N GLY A 30 -10.88 -2.26 16.19
CA GLY A 30 -10.50 -3.36 15.32
C GLY A 30 -9.13 -3.19 14.68
N ARG A 31 -8.51 -1.99 14.78
CA ARG A 31 -7.20 -1.68 14.16
C ARG A 31 -6.03 -1.69 15.16
N GLU A 32 -6.28 -1.99 16.43
CA GLU A 32 -5.34 -1.76 17.52
C GLU A 32 -3.98 -2.46 17.33
N ASP A 33 -3.99 -3.66 16.79
CA ASP A 33 -2.78 -4.46 16.60
C ASP A 33 -2.48 -4.73 15.11
N ASP A 34 -3.12 -3.98 14.22
CA ASP A 34 -2.93 -4.18 12.80
C ASP A 34 -1.64 -3.52 12.31
N SER A 35 -0.93 -4.21 11.45
CA SER A 35 0.25 -3.71 10.75
C SER A 35 -0.02 -3.68 9.26
N LEU A 36 0.20 -2.52 8.65
CA LEU A 36 -0.06 -2.25 7.24
C LEU A 36 1.26 -2.19 6.48
N MET A 37 1.34 -2.91 5.37
CA MET A 37 2.46 -2.85 4.43
C MET A 37 1.96 -2.52 3.05
N LEU A 38 2.67 -1.65 2.33
CA LEU A 38 2.31 -1.22 1.00
C LEU A 38 3.52 -1.25 0.08
N LEU A 39 3.31 -1.83 -1.10
CA LEU A 39 4.23 -1.76 -2.22
C LEU A 39 3.51 -1.14 -3.41
N ILE A 40 4.08 -0.08 -3.98
CA ILE A 40 3.62 0.53 -5.22
C ILE A 40 4.76 0.47 -6.23
N ALA A 41 4.54 -0.17 -7.38
CA ALA A 41 5.48 -0.21 -8.49
C ALA A 41 4.83 0.45 -9.71
N GLN A 42 5.33 1.63 -10.09
CA GLN A 42 4.81 2.34 -11.25
C GLN A 42 5.19 1.61 -12.53
N THR A 43 4.23 1.43 -13.42
CA THR A 43 4.39 0.65 -14.65
C THR A 43 4.32 1.50 -15.93
N SER A 44 3.79 2.71 -15.86
CA SER A 44 3.75 3.64 -17.00
C SER A 44 3.68 5.09 -16.55
N GLY A 45 3.97 5.99 -17.48
CA GLY A 45 3.97 7.43 -17.25
C GLY A 45 5.29 7.94 -16.69
N THR A 46 5.43 9.26 -16.59
CA THR A 46 6.59 9.88 -15.94
C THR A 46 6.65 9.48 -14.47
N PRO A 47 7.85 9.30 -13.89
CA PRO A 47 7.97 8.88 -12.50
C PRO A 47 7.26 9.81 -11.54
N ILE A 48 6.42 9.24 -10.68
CA ILE A 48 5.83 9.95 -9.55
C ILE A 48 6.91 10.09 -8.49
N THR A 49 7.06 11.30 -7.94
CA THR A 49 8.16 11.57 -7.00
C THR A 49 7.98 10.76 -5.71
N PRO A 50 9.09 10.38 -5.04
CA PRO A 50 9.02 9.69 -3.74
C PRO A 50 8.25 10.50 -2.69
N GLU A 51 8.35 11.82 -2.72
CA GLU A 51 7.62 12.71 -1.81
C GLU A 51 6.11 12.61 -2.01
N THR A 52 5.65 12.56 -3.26
CA THR A 52 4.24 12.38 -3.59
C THR A 52 3.74 11.01 -3.12
N LEU A 53 4.50 9.95 -3.38
CA LEU A 53 4.15 8.59 -2.95
C LEU A 53 4.12 8.48 -1.41
N GLN A 54 5.04 9.14 -0.72
CA GLN A 54 5.03 9.20 0.74
C GLN A 54 3.79 9.92 1.27
N SER A 55 3.40 11.01 0.62
CA SER A 55 2.17 11.74 0.94
C SER A 55 0.93 10.85 0.78
N TRP A 56 0.86 10.10 -0.30
CA TRP A 56 -0.22 9.13 -0.53
C TRP A 56 -0.25 8.05 0.54
N PHE A 57 0.92 7.51 0.89
CA PHE A 57 1.04 6.52 1.94
C PHE A 57 0.57 7.06 3.29
N ASN A 58 0.96 8.27 3.66
CA ASN A 58 0.53 8.91 4.90
C ASN A 58 -0.99 9.06 4.94
N ARG A 59 -1.60 9.46 3.82
CA ARG A 59 -3.06 9.58 3.70
C ARG A 59 -3.76 8.24 3.86
N VAL A 60 -3.33 7.20 3.14
CA VAL A 60 -3.99 5.90 3.20
C VAL A 60 -3.76 5.19 4.53
N THR A 61 -2.62 5.41 5.16
CA THR A 61 -2.36 4.94 6.54
C THR A 61 -3.38 5.55 7.50
N SER A 62 -3.62 6.85 7.41
CA SER A 62 -4.63 7.51 8.21
C SER A 62 -6.03 6.96 7.95
N ILE A 63 -6.38 6.74 6.70
CA ILE A 63 -7.68 6.14 6.32
C ILE A 63 -7.82 4.73 6.89
N PHE A 64 -6.79 3.89 6.73
CA PHE A 64 -6.80 2.52 7.24
C PHE A 64 -7.06 2.47 8.74
N TYR A 65 -6.28 3.21 9.51
CA TYR A 65 -6.36 3.17 10.97
C TYR A 65 -7.59 3.89 11.54
N LYS A 66 -8.26 4.72 10.76
CA LYS A 66 -9.53 5.36 11.14
C LYS A 66 -10.76 4.57 10.70
N THR A 67 -10.61 3.57 9.87
CA THR A 67 -11.73 2.76 9.39
C THR A 67 -11.99 1.61 10.37
N SER A 68 -13.10 1.67 11.07
CA SER A 68 -13.54 0.60 11.97
C SER A 68 -14.12 -0.58 11.22
N GLY A 69 -14.26 -1.71 11.90
CA GLY A 69 -14.88 -2.90 11.36
C GLY A 69 -13.87 -3.89 10.79
N SER A 70 -14.23 -4.60 9.72
CA SER A 70 -13.40 -5.67 9.18
C SER A 70 -12.11 -5.16 8.54
N VAL A 71 -11.08 -6.01 8.54
CA VAL A 71 -9.81 -5.72 7.87
C VAL A 71 -10.04 -5.48 6.38
N THR A 72 -10.88 -6.28 5.75
CA THR A 72 -11.18 -6.14 4.32
C THR A 72 -11.86 -4.82 3.99
N ALA A 73 -12.73 -4.31 4.85
CA ALA A 73 -13.34 -3.00 4.68
C ALA A 73 -12.28 -1.89 4.74
N ALA A 74 -11.37 -1.96 5.70
CA ALA A 74 -10.28 -0.99 5.83
C ALA A 74 -9.31 -1.07 4.65
N MET A 75 -8.96 -2.26 4.18
CA MET A 75 -8.12 -2.45 3.00
C MET A 75 -8.79 -1.89 1.73
N ARG A 76 -10.08 -2.11 1.57
CA ARG A 76 -10.86 -1.55 0.44
C ARG A 76 -10.81 -0.03 0.44
N ALA A 77 -10.94 0.59 1.60
CA ALA A 77 -10.83 2.05 1.74
C ALA A 77 -9.45 2.56 1.29
N VAL A 78 -8.38 1.84 1.62
CA VAL A 78 -7.01 2.17 1.17
C VAL A 78 -6.89 2.08 -0.35
N VAL A 79 -7.35 0.98 -0.95
CA VAL A 79 -7.27 0.77 -2.40
C VAL A 79 -8.06 1.83 -3.15
N ASN A 80 -9.25 2.15 -2.67
CA ASN A 80 -10.08 3.21 -3.28
C ASN A 80 -9.39 4.58 -3.20
N ALA A 81 -8.75 4.90 -2.09
CA ALA A 81 -8.03 6.16 -1.93
C ALA A 81 -6.82 6.24 -2.86
N LEU A 82 -6.04 5.18 -2.99
CA LEU A 82 -4.90 5.13 -3.92
C LEU A 82 -5.36 5.26 -5.36
N ASN A 83 -6.43 4.60 -5.72
CA ASN A 83 -7.03 4.69 -7.05
C ASN A 83 -7.48 6.12 -7.36
N SER A 84 -8.11 6.79 -6.40
CA SER A 84 -8.51 8.20 -6.54
C SER A 84 -7.30 9.11 -6.74
N ASN A 85 -6.21 8.90 -6.00
CA ASN A 85 -4.99 9.66 -6.15
C ASN A 85 -4.41 9.50 -7.57
N LEU A 86 -4.38 8.28 -8.08
CA LEU A 86 -3.87 7.99 -9.42
C LEU A 86 -4.74 8.63 -10.50
N ILE A 87 -6.05 8.56 -10.36
CA ILE A 87 -7.00 9.20 -11.27
C ILE A 87 -6.80 10.73 -11.27
N GLU A 88 -6.65 11.35 -10.10
CA GLU A 88 -6.43 12.79 -9.99
C GLU A 88 -5.16 13.24 -10.71
N VAL A 89 -4.04 12.52 -10.56
CA VAL A 89 -2.81 12.86 -11.28
C VAL A 89 -3.00 12.72 -12.79
N ASN A 90 -3.68 11.68 -13.24
CA ASN A 90 -3.92 11.44 -14.65
C ASN A 90 -4.85 12.50 -15.27
N LEU A 91 -5.84 12.98 -14.53
CA LEU A 91 -6.75 14.02 -15.01
C LEU A 91 -6.06 15.37 -15.25
N LYS A 92 -4.90 15.60 -14.63
CA LYS A 92 -4.11 16.83 -14.81
C LYS A 92 -3.14 16.74 -15.98
N LEU A 93 -3.00 15.57 -16.61
CA LEU A 93 -2.11 15.38 -17.75
C LEU A 93 -2.71 16.00 -19.01
N THR A 94 -1.83 16.39 -19.94
CA THR A 94 -2.23 16.74 -21.30
C THR A 94 -2.63 15.50 -22.08
N GLU A 95 -3.38 15.64 -23.17
CA GLU A 95 -3.82 14.52 -24.00
C GLU A 95 -2.65 13.72 -24.59
N GLU A 96 -1.50 14.36 -24.77
CA GLU A 96 -0.29 13.73 -25.35
C GLU A 96 0.54 12.97 -24.32
N ALA A 97 0.31 13.20 -23.03
CA ALA A 97 1.07 12.56 -21.98
C ALA A 97 0.59 11.14 -21.71
N GLU A 98 1.54 10.23 -21.47
CA GLU A 98 1.21 8.86 -21.09
C GLU A 98 0.61 8.82 -19.68
N PRO A 99 -0.56 8.18 -19.49
CA PRO A 99 -1.14 8.05 -18.17
C PRO A 99 -0.26 7.24 -17.21
N HIS A 100 -0.28 7.61 -15.95
CA HIS A 100 0.37 6.83 -14.90
C HIS A 100 -0.44 5.57 -14.59
N SER A 101 0.25 4.45 -14.48
CA SER A 101 -0.31 3.22 -13.93
C SER A 101 0.66 2.58 -12.97
N ALA A 102 0.17 1.74 -12.08
CA ALA A 102 1.00 1.10 -11.07
C ALA A 102 0.47 -0.27 -10.70
N ALA A 103 1.39 -1.17 -10.37
CA ALA A 103 1.07 -2.40 -9.68
C ALA A 103 1.08 -2.14 -8.17
N LEU A 104 0.15 -2.75 -7.46
CA LEU A 104 -0.06 -2.54 -6.04
C LEU A 104 -0.06 -3.87 -5.30
N SER A 105 0.67 -3.94 -4.21
CA SER A 105 0.52 -5.01 -3.22
C SER A 105 0.28 -4.38 -1.86
N LEU A 106 -0.80 -4.79 -1.23
CA LEU A 106 -1.20 -4.34 0.10
C LEU A 106 -1.29 -5.55 1.01
N ALA A 107 -0.62 -5.51 2.13
CA ALA A 107 -0.67 -6.59 3.12
C ALA A 107 -0.98 -6.03 4.50
N VAL A 108 -1.81 -6.74 5.24
CA VAL A 108 -2.15 -6.41 6.62
C VAL A 108 -1.98 -7.65 7.48
N ILE A 109 -1.26 -7.51 8.59
CA ILE A 109 -1.25 -8.51 9.64
C ILE A 109 -2.24 -8.07 10.70
N HIS A 110 -3.28 -8.88 10.87
CA HIS A 110 -4.33 -8.71 11.87
C HIS A 110 -4.37 -9.94 12.75
N HIS A 111 -3.96 -9.79 14.01
CA HIS A 111 -3.69 -10.93 14.90
C HIS A 111 -2.71 -11.89 14.21
N ASP A 112 -3.05 -13.15 14.06
CA ASP A 112 -2.20 -14.16 13.42
C ASP A 112 -2.57 -14.41 11.94
N THR A 113 -3.37 -13.53 11.35
CA THR A 113 -3.84 -13.67 9.97
C THR A 113 -3.23 -12.61 9.08
N LEU A 114 -2.72 -13.05 7.94
CA LEU A 114 -2.21 -12.19 6.88
C LEU A 114 -3.30 -11.99 5.83
N PHE A 115 -3.66 -10.73 5.58
CA PHE A 115 -4.58 -10.33 4.51
C PHE A 115 -3.76 -9.68 3.40
N VAL A 116 -4.03 -10.06 2.15
CA VAL A 116 -3.30 -9.54 0.98
C VAL A 116 -4.30 -9.08 -0.08
N ALA A 117 -4.02 -7.91 -0.66
CA ALA A 117 -4.69 -7.42 -1.86
C ALA A 117 -3.64 -7.05 -2.90
N GLN A 118 -3.87 -7.43 -4.14
CA GLN A 118 -2.94 -7.20 -5.25
C GLN A 118 -3.68 -6.66 -6.46
N SER A 119 -3.00 -5.78 -7.19
CA SER A 119 -3.47 -5.25 -8.47
C SER A 119 -2.27 -5.13 -9.41
N GLY A 120 -2.45 -5.51 -10.66
CA GLY A 120 -1.38 -5.53 -11.66
C GLY A 120 -0.45 -6.75 -11.51
N LEU A 121 0.79 -6.61 -12.01
CA LEU A 121 1.78 -7.68 -12.02
C LEU A 121 2.64 -7.69 -10.74
N SER A 122 2.00 -7.76 -9.59
CA SER A 122 2.70 -7.88 -8.31
C SER A 122 2.46 -9.24 -7.67
N GLN A 123 3.38 -9.67 -6.82
CA GLN A 123 3.29 -10.94 -6.11
C GLN A 123 3.63 -10.78 -4.64
N VAL A 124 2.92 -11.51 -3.81
CA VAL A 124 3.25 -11.68 -2.40
C VAL A 124 3.48 -13.16 -2.15
N LEU A 125 4.64 -13.49 -1.59
CA LEU A 125 5.02 -14.86 -1.27
C LEU A 125 5.12 -15.01 0.24
N LEU A 126 4.51 -16.07 0.77
CA LEU A 126 4.68 -16.46 2.16
C LEU A 126 5.71 -17.58 2.24
N LEU A 127 6.80 -17.31 2.96
CA LEU A 127 7.83 -18.30 3.22
C LEU A 127 7.66 -18.85 4.64
N GLN A 128 7.58 -20.15 4.76
CA GLN A 128 7.48 -20.82 6.05
C GLN A 128 8.66 -21.76 6.25
N ASP A 129 9.21 -21.74 7.45
CA ASP A 129 10.27 -22.66 7.87
C ASP A 129 9.64 -24.03 8.17
N GLY A 130 10.23 -25.04 7.60
CA GLY A 130 9.83 -26.43 7.80
C GLY A 130 8.86 -26.99 6.82
#